data_4f038d5cdefdf33c617307ccb83561d3
#
_entry.id   4f038d5cdefdf33c617307ccb83561d3
#
_cell.length_a   1.000
_cell.length_b   1.000
_cell.length_c   1.000
_cell.angle_alpha   90.00
_cell.angle_beta   90.00
_cell.angle_gamma   90.00
#
_symmetry.space_group_name_H-M   'P 1'
#
loop_
_entity.id
_entity.type
_entity.pdbx_description
1 polymer ?
#
loop_
_entity_poly.entity_id
_entity_poly.type
_entity_poly.pdbx_seq_one_letter_code
_entity_poly.pdbx_strand_id
1 'polypeptide(L)'
;MKTGLPARNADTLEALALCERSMAMTDKAGQRPHLAILHLHIHVMEMSNHPEHALRSANLLSTIAPDAGHMNHMPGHIYVLCGDYEKARLVSERAIESDDLYADYAGSLNFYVTARGHDLHLMMHTCMLLGQYFPALAAADKIRSIMTEDILTMKDRPKLVVMTEGYYAMKMHVLVRFGRWREIVDEPPPRDPEIYRISTAMHHYARGIACATLQDPAAADRERMLFRDAVARIPADLKFLSNLVRATLGVGEAMLDGEVEYHRGNHEQAYAHLREAVHRDDSLNYTEPWSWMHPPRHALAALLMEQGHLAEAETVYRDDLGLSGRVQRCTQHPDNVW
;
A
#
# COMPACT_ATOMS: atom_id res chain seq x y z
N MET A 1 13.68 7.37 -11.16
CA MET A 1 13.56 5.90 -11.08
C MET A 1 14.34 5.41 -9.89
N LYS A 2 13.75 4.58 -9.11
CA LYS A 2 14.43 3.95 -8.00
C LYS A 2 15.07 2.70 -8.51
N THR A 3 16.37 2.60 -8.30
CA THR A 3 17.22 1.59 -8.92
C THR A 3 17.36 0.34 -8.06
N GLY A 4 16.77 0.31 -6.85
CA GLY A 4 17.06 -0.71 -5.83
C GLY A 4 18.52 -0.67 -5.33
N LEU A 5 19.25 0.39 -5.69
CA LEU A 5 20.61 0.62 -5.23
C LEU A 5 20.65 1.65 -4.11
N PRO A 6 21.57 1.52 -3.14
CA PRO A 6 21.73 2.50 -2.07
C PRO A 6 22.03 3.91 -2.61
N ALA A 7 21.56 4.93 -1.92
CA ALA A 7 21.97 6.30 -2.21
C ALA A 7 23.48 6.46 -2.00
N ARG A 8 24.13 7.28 -2.82
CA ARG A 8 25.60 7.40 -2.85
C ARG A 8 26.24 7.79 -1.51
N ASN A 9 25.49 8.45 -0.65
CA ASN A 9 25.91 8.97 0.68
C ASN A 9 25.16 8.30 1.83
N ALA A 10 24.57 7.14 1.61
CA ALA A 10 23.93 6.35 2.67
C ALA A 10 24.83 5.18 3.07
N ASP A 11 24.90 4.91 4.37
CA ASP A 11 25.71 3.82 4.93
C ASP A 11 24.98 2.46 4.83
N THR A 12 24.10 2.30 3.83
CA THR A 12 23.24 1.13 3.64
C THR A 12 24.05 -0.16 3.46
N LEU A 13 25.15 -0.10 2.67
CA LEU A 13 26.01 -1.27 2.46
C LEU A 13 26.81 -1.64 3.72
N GLU A 14 27.20 -0.67 4.54
CA GLU A 14 27.81 -0.93 5.84
C GLU A 14 26.82 -1.55 6.81
N ALA A 15 25.59 -1.02 6.87
CA ALA A 15 24.50 -1.59 7.67
C ALA A 15 24.20 -3.04 7.27
N LEU A 16 24.11 -3.33 5.97
CA LEU A 16 23.93 -4.69 5.45
C LEU A 16 25.07 -5.61 5.91
N ALA A 17 26.33 -5.20 5.68
CA ALA A 17 27.49 -5.98 6.07
C ALA A 17 27.57 -6.24 7.59
N LEU A 18 27.12 -5.29 8.41
CA LEU A 18 27.01 -5.46 9.87
C LEU A 18 25.95 -6.50 10.25
N CYS A 19 24.78 -6.46 9.62
CA CYS A 19 23.73 -7.45 9.85
C CYS A 19 24.19 -8.85 9.46
N GLU A 20 24.73 -9.03 8.25
CA GLU A 20 25.22 -10.30 7.74
C GLU A 20 26.36 -10.87 8.60
N ARG A 21 27.33 -10.04 8.98
CA ARG A 21 28.41 -10.44 9.88
C ARG A 21 27.89 -10.88 11.25
N SER A 22 26.94 -10.15 11.84
CA SER A 22 26.32 -10.52 13.11
C SER A 22 25.61 -11.86 13.02
N MET A 23 24.84 -12.10 11.97
CA MET A 23 24.19 -13.39 11.72
C MET A 23 25.20 -14.52 11.55
N ALA A 24 26.26 -14.31 10.79
CA ALA A 24 27.32 -15.31 10.60
C ALA A 24 28.06 -15.65 11.91
N MET A 25 28.28 -14.68 12.80
CA MET A 25 28.90 -14.91 14.11
C MET A 25 27.98 -15.77 14.99
N THR A 26 26.69 -15.50 15.04
CA THR A 26 25.73 -16.29 15.82
C THR A 26 25.56 -17.71 15.26
N ASP A 27 25.56 -17.87 13.93
CA ASP A 27 25.55 -19.19 13.27
C ASP A 27 26.78 -20.02 13.66
N LYS A 28 27.97 -19.41 13.61
CA LYS A 28 29.23 -20.07 14.01
C LYS A 28 29.23 -20.48 15.49
N ALA A 29 28.53 -19.70 16.33
CA ALA A 29 28.36 -20.01 17.75
C ALA A 29 27.24 -21.03 18.03
N GLY A 30 26.51 -21.50 17.04
CA GLY A 30 25.33 -22.36 17.20
C GLY A 30 24.17 -21.65 17.89
N GLN A 31 24.11 -20.32 17.80
CA GLN A 31 23.10 -19.47 18.43
C GLN A 31 22.13 -18.91 17.38
N ARG A 32 20.93 -18.50 17.83
CA ARG A 32 19.99 -17.76 16.98
C ARG A 32 20.42 -16.30 16.88
N PRO A 33 20.28 -15.67 15.69
CA PRO A 33 20.48 -14.23 15.55
C PRO A 33 19.55 -13.44 16.45
N HIS A 34 19.99 -12.29 16.92
CA HIS A 34 19.18 -11.37 17.71
C HIS A 34 18.04 -10.80 16.86
N LEU A 35 16.83 -10.73 17.41
CA LEU A 35 15.63 -10.28 16.69
C LEU A 35 15.80 -8.91 16.00
N ALA A 36 16.49 -7.96 16.67
CA ALA A 36 16.75 -6.64 16.10
C ALA A 36 17.63 -6.69 14.85
N ILE A 37 18.56 -7.65 14.78
CA ILE A 37 19.43 -7.84 13.59
C ILE A 37 18.59 -8.38 12.41
N LEU A 38 17.69 -9.34 12.68
CA LEU A 38 16.79 -9.87 11.67
C LEU A 38 15.83 -8.79 11.16
N HIS A 39 15.28 -7.98 12.05
CA HIS A 39 14.41 -6.85 11.75
C HIS A 39 15.12 -5.81 10.86
N LEU A 40 16.32 -5.36 11.28
CA LEU A 40 17.11 -4.39 10.51
C LEU A 40 17.55 -4.96 9.14
N HIS A 41 17.89 -6.24 9.06
CA HIS A 41 18.22 -6.89 7.80
C HIS A 41 17.03 -6.89 6.82
N ILE A 42 15.81 -7.11 7.31
CA ILE A 42 14.59 -6.99 6.50
C ILE A 42 14.48 -5.57 5.94
N HIS A 43 14.55 -4.53 6.79
CA HIS A 43 14.45 -3.14 6.34
C HIS A 43 15.52 -2.71 5.34
N VAL A 44 16.74 -3.20 5.49
CA VAL A 44 17.82 -2.90 4.53
C VAL A 44 17.54 -3.57 3.18
N MET A 45 17.01 -4.78 3.20
CA MET A 45 16.83 -5.59 1.98
C MET A 45 15.52 -5.30 1.24
N GLU A 46 14.47 -4.88 1.91
CA GLU A 46 13.16 -4.67 1.29
C GLU A 46 13.15 -3.60 0.19
N MET A 47 14.05 -2.60 0.28
CA MET A 47 14.20 -1.57 -0.75
C MET A 47 15.24 -1.94 -1.82
N SER A 48 15.90 -3.09 -1.69
CA SER A 48 16.90 -3.57 -2.65
C SER A 48 16.22 -4.20 -3.88
N ASN A 49 17.02 -4.50 -4.89
CA ASN A 49 16.59 -5.30 -6.04
C ASN A 49 16.71 -6.82 -5.79
N HIS A 50 17.05 -7.24 -4.56
CA HIS A 50 17.19 -8.63 -4.13
C HIS A 50 16.54 -8.88 -2.75
N PRO A 51 15.24 -8.57 -2.56
CA PRO A 51 14.58 -8.76 -1.27
C PRO A 51 14.56 -10.21 -0.81
N GLU A 52 14.65 -11.18 -1.73
CA GLU A 52 14.73 -12.61 -1.45
C GLU A 52 15.93 -13.01 -0.57
N HIS A 53 17.00 -12.23 -0.55
CA HIS A 53 18.14 -12.47 0.35
C HIS A 53 17.76 -12.32 1.83
N ALA A 54 16.66 -11.63 2.15
CA ALA A 54 16.15 -11.53 3.51
C ALA A 54 15.13 -12.62 3.89
N LEU A 55 14.80 -13.57 3.01
CA LEU A 55 13.85 -14.66 3.32
C LEU A 55 14.25 -15.47 4.56
N ARG A 56 15.55 -15.72 4.75
CA ARG A 56 16.04 -16.38 5.97
C ARG A 56 15.72 -15.55 7.22
N SER A 57 15.95 -14.24 7.19
CA SER A 57 15.66 -13.36 8.32
C SER A 57 14.16 -13.28 8.59
N ALA A 58 13.34 -13.19 7.56
CA ALA A 58 11.89 -13.21 7.66
C ALA A 58 11.39 -14.52 8.29
N ASN A 59 11.84 -15.67 7.80
CA ASN A 59 11.45 -16.98 8.33
C ASN A 59 11.87 -17.18 9.79
N LEU A 60 13.03 -16.70 10.20
CA LEU A 60 13.47 -16.77 11.60
C LEU A 60 12.66 -15.81 12.49
N LEU A 61 12.52 -14.54 12.05
CA LEU A 61 11.83 -13.52 12.86
C LEU A 61 10.36 -13.89 13.12
N SER A 62 9.70 -14.53 12.15
CA SER A 62 8.29 -14.96 12.28
C SER A 62 8.02 -15.97 13.41
N THR A 63 9.08 -16.46 14.09
CA THR A 63 8.95 -17.48 15.15
C THR A 63 9.56 -17.08 16.50
N ILE A 64 10.23 -15.92 16.58
CA ILE A 64 11.04 -15.57 17.75
C ILE A 64 10.26 -14.76 18.78
N ALA A 65 9.36 -13.88 18.36
CA ALA A 65 8.68 -12.91 19.24
C ALA A 65 7.16 -12.95 19.02
N PRO A 66 6.47 -14.01 19.46
CA PRO A 66 5.06 -14.22 19.14
C PRO A 66 4.12 -13.12 19.67
N ASP A 67 4.49 -12.46 20.75
CA ASP A 67 3.67 -11.42 21.38
C ASP A 67 4.06 -9.98 20.97
N ALA A 68 4.95 -9.85 19.98
CA ALA A 68 5.40 -8.55 19.49
C ALA A 68 4.82 -8.28 18.10
N GLY A 69 3.73 -7.51 18.04
CA GLY A 69 2.98 -7.24 16.80
C GLY A 69 3.88 -6.84 15.64
N HIS A 70 4.64 -5.76 15.78
CA HIS A 70 5.56 -5.30 14.73
C HIS A 70 6.62 -6.34 14.32
N MET A 71 7.14 -7.16 15.25
CA MET A 71 8.09 -8.22 14.89
C MET A 71 7.43 -9.35 14.10
N ASN A 72 6.17 -9.65 14.37
CA ASN A 72 5.37 -10.60 13.58
C ASN A 72 5.04 -10.05 12.20
N HIS A 73 4.79 -8.74 12.07
CA HIS A 73 4.48 -8.07 10.82
C HIS A 73 5.67 -8.01 9.85
N MET A 74 6.88 -7.73 10.35
CA MET A 74 8.08 -7.48 9.54
C MET A 74 8.42 -8.54 8.48
N PRO A 75 8.28 -9.86 8.74
CA PRO A 75 8.44 -10.88 7.70
C PRO A 75 7.51 -10.67 6.50
N GLY A 76 6.33 -10.09 6.71
CA GLY A 76 5.34 -9.81 5.68
C GLY A 76 5.86 -8.92 4.57
N HIS A 77 6.75 -7.95 4.88
CA HIS A 77 7.40 -7.10 3.88
C HIS A 77 8.15 -7.92 2.82
N ILE A 78 8.98 -8.85 3.27
CA ILE A 78 9.76 -9.71 2.37
C ILE A 78 8.85 -10.70 1.64
N TYR A 79 7.88 -11.30 2.34
CA TYR A 79 6.96 -12.25 1.72
C TYR A 79 6.13 -11.61 0.61
N VAL A 80 5.65 -10.37 0.81
CA VAL A 80 4.93 -9.62 -0.24
C VAL A 80 5.83 -9.38 -1.44
N LEU A 81 7.08 -8.93 -1.21
CA LEU A 81 8.06 -8.67 -2.27
C LEU A 81 8.48 -9.92 -3.03
N CYS A 82 8.41 -11.09 -2.39
CA CYS A 82 8.73 -12.39 -2.98
C CYS A 82 7.51 -13.13 -3.52
N GLY A 83 6.30 -12.53 -3.47
CA GLY A 83 5.06 -13.16 -3.95
C GLY A 83 4.47 -14.24 -3.01
N ASP A 84 5.05 -14.43 -1.81
CA ASP A 84 4.57 -15.35 -0.78
C ASP A 84 3.38 -14.73 0.01
N TYR A 85 2.33 -14.29 -0.70
CA TYR A 85 1.24 -13.51 -0.12
C TYR A 85 0.51 -14.26 1.01
N GLU A 86 0.38 -15.59 0.91
CA GLU A 86 -0.27 -16.35 1.97
C GLU A 86 0.56 -16.34 3.26
N LYS A 87 1.89 -16.41 3.18
CA LYS A 87 2.74 -16.24 4.38
C LYS A 87 2.65 -14.83 4.93
N ALA A 88 2.60 -13.81 4.05
CA ALA A 88 2.42 -12.43 4.47
C ALA A 88 1.10 -12.22 5.20
N ARG A 89 0.00 -12.85 4.72
CA ARG A 89 -1.31 -12.84 5.37
C ARG A 89 -1.25 -13.46 6.77
N LEU A 90 -0.64 -14.65 6.89
CA LEU A 90 -0.54 -15.37 8.17
C LEU A 90 0.30 -14.63 9.23
N VAL A 91 1.38 -13.97 8.83
CA VAL A 91 2.18 -13.18 9.78
C VAL A 91 1.47 -11.88 10.16
N SER A 92 0.72 -11.27 9.24
CA SER A 92 -0.11 -10.09 9.53
C SER A 92 -1.26 -10.42 10.49
N GLU A 93 -1.91 -11.59 10.35
CA GLU A 93 -2.91 -12.04 11.32
C GLU A 93 -2.34 -12.13 12.73
N ARG A 94 -1.18 -12.77 12.90
CA ARG A 94 -0.49 -12.87 14.21
C ARG A 94 -0.07 -11.50 14.75
N ALA A 95 0.37 -10.58 13.89
CA ALA A 95 0.68 -9.24 14.29
C ALA A 95 -0.54 -8.53 14.86
N ILE A 96 -1.67 -8.60 14.16
CA ILE A 96 -2.94 -7.99 14.58
C ILE A 96 -3.46 -8.59 15.89
N GLU A 97 -3.33 -9.92 16.10
CA GLU A 97 -3.67 -10.57 17.37
C GLU A 97 -2.83 -10.05 18.53
N SER A 98 -1.51 -9.91 18.32
CA SER A 98 -0.60 -9.37 19.33
C SER A 98 -0.89 -7.90 19.64
N ASP A 99 -1.23 -7.12 18.62
CA ASP A 99 -1.61 -5.71 18.75
C ASP A 99 -2.90 -5.53 19.54
N ASP A 100 -3.87 -6.41 19.35
CA ASP A 100 -5.13 -6.38 20.11
C ASP A 100 -4.88 -6.68 21.59
N LEU A 101 -4.04 -7.69 21.91
CA LEU A 101 -3.63 -7.97 23.28
C LEU A 101 -2.95 -6.76 23.94
N TYR A 102 -2.08 -6.08 23.19
CA TYR A 102 -1.44 -4.86 23.70
C TYR A 102 -2.44 -3.73 23.93
N ALA A 103 -3.39 -3.54 23.01
CA ALA A 103 -4.42 -2.51 23.13
C ALA A 103 -5.37 -2.77 24.32
N ASP A 104 -5.68 -4.03 24.60
CA ASP A 104 -6.46 -4.42 25.76
C ASP A 104 -5.74 -4.11 27.07
N TYR A 105 -4.41 -4.26 27.10
CA TYR A 105 -3.58 -3.95 28.25
C TYR A 105 -3.31 -2.44 28.42
N ALA A 106 -2.91 -1.75 27.36
CA ALA A 106 -2.40 -0.37 27.40
C ALA A 106 -3.46 0.70 27.02
N GLY A 107 -4.64 0.26 26.60
CA GLY A 107 -5.67 1.12 26.01
C GLY A 107 -5.37 1.47 24.55
N SER A 108 -6.42 1.93 23.86
CA SER A 108 -6.35 2.21 22.40
C SER A 108 -5.85 3.63 22.05
N LEU A 109 -5.92 4.58 23.01
CA LEU A 109 -5.55 5.99 22.78
C LEU A 109 -4.08 6.26 23.13
N ASN A 110 -3.16 5.68 22.37
CA ASN A 110 -1.73 5.92 22.53
C ASN A 110 -1.05 5.94 21.15
N PHE A 111 0.26 6.24 21.10
CA PHE A 111 1.02 6.33 19.85
C PHE A 111 1.04 5.02 19.05
N TYR A 112 0.85 3.88 19.70
CA TYR A 112 0.90 2.55 19.08
C TYR A 112 -0.26 2.31 18.12
N VAL A 113 -1.32 3.13 18.14
CA VAL A 113 -2.41 3.06 17.18
C VAL A 113 -1.93 3.15 15.72
N THR A 114 -0.83 3.88 15.47
CA THR A 114 -0.24 3.97 14.12
C THR A 114 0.45 2.67 13.70
N ALA A 115 1.09 1.95 14.62
CA ALA A 115 1.65 0.62 14.36
C ALA A 115 0.53 -0.37 14.03
N ARG A 116 -0.54 -0.38 14.82
CA ARG A 116 -1.73 -1.20 14.52
C ARG A 116 -2.33 -0.89 13.15
N GLY A 117 -2.40 0.39 12.79
CA GLY A 117 -2.85 0.82 11.46
C GLY A 117 -1.93 0.31 10.35
N HIS A 118 -0.63 0.32 10.57
CA HIS A 118 0.38 -0.18 9.64
C HIS A 118 0.26 -1.70 9.42
N ASP A 119 0.12 -2.47 10.48
CA ASP A 119 -0.01 -3.93 10.42
C ASP A 119 -1.32 -4.34 9.70
N LEU A 120 -2.44 -3.67 10.01
CA LEU A 120 -3.71 -3.84 9.31
C LEU A 120 -3.63 -3.40 7.83
N HIS A 121 -2.85 -2.36 7.53
CA HIS A 121 -2.67 -1.87 6.17
C HIS A 121 -1.95 -2.90 5.29
N LEU A 122 -0.90 -3.56 5.82
CA LEU A 122 -0.23 -4.66 5.12
C LEU A 122 -1.17 -5.87 4.95
N MET A 123 -1.94 -6.23 5.98
CA MET A 123 -2.94 -7.29 5.88
C MET A 123 -3.95 -7.02 4.77
N MET A 124 -4.49 -5.80 4.72
CA MET A 124 -5.42 -5.37 3.69
C MET A 124 -4.79 -5.48 2.30
N HIS A 125 -3.58 -4.94 2.12
CA HIS A 125 -2.86 -5.00 0.84
C HIS A 125 -2.61 -6.44 0.38
N THR A 126 -2.12 -7.28 1.26
CA THR A 126 -1.87 -8.70 0.99
C THR A 126 -3.13 -9.45 0.57
N CYS A 127 -4.25 -9.21 1.28
CA CYS A 127 -5.54 -9.82 0.92
C CYS A 127 -6.08 -9.32 -0.41
N MET A 128 -5.82 -8.05 -0.78
CA MET A 128 -6.16 -7.53 -2.10
C MET A 128 -5.38 -8.25 -3.22
N LEU A 129 -4.11 -8.58 -2.99
CA LEU A 129 -3.29 -9.33 -3.94
C LEU A 129 -3.71 -10.80 -4.04
N LEU A 130 -4.14 -11.41 -2.94
CA LEU A 130 -4.69 -12.76 -2.90
C LEU A 130 -6.12 -12.88 -3.48
N GLY A 131 -6.76 -11.78 -3.84
CA GLY A 131 -8.16 -11.79 -4.29
C GLY A 131 -9.16 -12.11 -3.18
N GLN A 132 -8.80 -11.90 -1.91
CA GLN A 132 -9.61 -12.22 -0.73
C GLN A 132 -10.36 -10.99 -0.23
N TYR A 133 -11.56 -10.76 -0.78
CA TYR A 133 -12.37 -9.56 -0.47
C TYR A 133 -12.71 -9.42 1.01
N PHE A 134 -13.30 -10.45 1.63
CA PHE A 134 -13.79 -10.33 3.00
C PHE A 134 -12.69 -10.06 4.02
N PRO A 135 -11.53 -10.73 4.01
CA PRO A 135 -10.42 -10.39 4.89
C PRO A 135 -9.86 -8.98 4.64
N ALA A 136 -9.76 -8.55 3.36
CA ALA A 136 -9.32 -7.19 3.03
C ALA A 136 -10.29 -6.13 3.59
N LEU A 137 -11.60 -6.34 3.42
CA LEU A 137 -12.63 -5.44 3.95
C LEU A 137 -12.63 -5.43 5.48
N ALA A 138 -12.50 -6.59 6.13
CA ALA A 138 -12.45 -6.68 7.58
C ALA A 138 -11.25 -5.90 8.14
N ALA A 139 -10.07 -5.98 7.51
CA ALA A 139 -8.90 -5.19 7.90
C ALA A 139 -9.14 -3.69 7.72
N ALA A 140 -9.74 -3.26 6.60
CA ALA A 140 -10.10 -1.87 6.35
C ALA A 140 -11.14 -1.33 7.35
N ASP A 141 -12.16 -2.11 7.68
CA ASP A 141 -13.17 -1.72 8.67
C ASP A 141 -12.58 -1.66 10.08
N LYS A 142 -11.66 -2.57 10.42
CA LYS A 142 -10.93 -2.54 11.69
C LYS A 142 -10.03 -1.29 11.78
N ILE A 143 -9.34 -0.90 10.71
CA ILE A 143 -8.61 0.38 10.64
C ILE A 143 -9.55 1.53 11.02
N ARG A 144 -10.71 1.63 10.37
CA ARG A 144 -11.68 2.70 10.65
C ARG A 144 -12.19 2.66 12.10
N SER A 145 -12.34 1.50 12.69
CA SER A 145 -12.82 1.36 14.08
C SER A 145 -11.81 1.82 15.13
N ILE A 146 -10.52 1.64 14.88
CA ILE A 146 -9.45 2.05 15.82
C ILE A 146 -8.97 3.49 15.60
N MET A 147 -9.19 4.05 14.41
CA MET A 147 -8.83 5.44 14.05
C MET A 147 -9.99 6.38 14.39
N THR A 148 -10.20 6.58 15.70
CA THR A 148 -11.37 7.33 16.21
C THR A 148 -11.24 8.84 15.97
N GLU A 149 -12.38 9.56 16.00
CA GLU A 149 -12.44 11.02 15.85
C GLU A 149 -11.63 11.74 16.96
N ASP A 150 -11.56 11.16 18.16
CA ASP A 150 -10.73 11.70 19.24
C ASP A 150 -9.26 11.79 18.84
N ILE A 151 -8.75 10.79 18.10
CA ILE A 151 -7.38 10.81 17.57
C ILE A 151 -7.25 11.82 16.44
N LEU A 152 -8.20 11.81 15.49
CA LEU A 152 -8.18 12.66 14.30
C LEU A 152 -8.29 14.15 14.61
N THR A 153 -8.77 14.52 15.79
CA THR A 153 -8.91 15.91 16.24
C THR A 153 -7.83 16.40 17.20
N MET A 154 -6.81 15.58 17.49
CA MET A 154 -5.69 15.95 18.37
C MET A 154 -4.82 17.06 17.76
N LYS A 155 -5.02 18.31 18.19
CA LYS A 155 -4.27 19.48 17.69
C LYS A 155 -2.79 19.51 18.06
N ASP A 156 -2.44 18.91 19.18
CA ASP A 156 -1.06 18.83 19.72
C ASP A 156 -0.24 17.70 19.07
N ARG A 157 -0.86 16.85 18.24
CA ARG A 157 -0.22 15.69 17.62
C ARG A 157 -0.46 15.61 16.11
N PRO A 158 -0.07 16.62 15.33
CA PRO A 158 -0.42 16.71 13.91
C PRO A 158 0.12 15.53 13.08
N LYS A 159 1.29 14.98 13.41
CA LYS A 159 1.84 13.79 12.72
C LYS A 159 0.99 12.54 12.96
N LEU A 160 0.52 12.33 14.19
CA LEU A 160 -0.37 11.22 14.53
C LEU A 160 -1.69 11.34 13.76
N VAL A 161 -2.27 12.54 13.73
CA VAL A 161 -3.52 12.82 12.99
C VAL A 161 -3.39 12.48 11.51
N VAL A 162 -2.32 12.93 10.85
CA VAL A 162 -2.11 12.66 9.42
C VAL A 162 -1.92 11.17 9.15
N MET A 163 -1.14 10.48 9.98
CA MET A 163 -0.94 9.03 9.85
C MET A 163 -2.25 8.26 10.02
N THR A 164 -3.04 8.64 11.01
CA THR A 164 -4.33 8.02 11.32
C THR A 164 -5.33 8.24 10.18
N GLU A 165 -5.44 9.48 9.68
CA GLU A 165 -6.36 9.82 8.60
C GLU A 165 -5.94 9.16 7.26
N GLY A 166 -4.63 9.07 7.02
CA GLY A 166 -4.11 8.37 5.85
C GLY A 166 -4.52 6.90 5.82
N TYR A 167 -4.40 6.19 6.93
CA TYR A 167 -4.87 4.80 7.02
C TYR A 167 -6.40 4.68 6.93
N TYR A 168 -7.14 5.58 7.56
CA TYR A 168 -8.61 5.61 7.51
C TYR A 168 -9.15 5.67 6.08
N ALA A 169 -8.46 6.38 5.19
CA ALA A 169 -8.84 6.56 3.79
C ALA A 169 -8.77 5.27 2.94
N MET A 170 -8.06 4.23 3.40
CA MET A 170 -7.66 3.08 2.57
C MET A 170 -8.80 2.14 2.19
N LYS A 171 -9.95 2.15 2.88
CA LYS A 171 -11.12 1.29 2.55
C LYS A 171 -11.54 1.43 1.09
N MET A 172 -11.44 2.62 0.51
CA MET A 172 -11.85 2.85 -0.87
C MET A 172 -11.02 2.04 -1.88
N HIS A 173 -9.75 1.79 -1.60
CA HIS A 173 -8.92 0.91 -2.42
C HIS A 173 -9.46 -0.53 -2.47
N VAL A 174 -9.92 -1.06 -1.33
CA VAL A 174 -10.52 -2.40 -1.28
C VAL A 174 -11.78 -2.46 -2.14
N LEU A 175 -12.68 -1.51 -1.97
CA LEU A 175 -13.95 -1.51 -2.71
C LEU A 175 -13.72 -1.37 -4.24
N VAL A 176 -12.79 -0.52 -4.65
CA VAL A 176 -12.42 -0.36 -6.08
C VAL A 176 -11.78 -1.65 -6.61
N ARG A 177 -10.81 -2.22 -5.89
CA ARG A 177 -10.10 -3.45 -6.31
C ARG A 177 -11.05 -4.61 -6.59
N PHE A 178 -12.12 -4.73 -5.80
CA PHE A 178 -13.08 -5.82 -5.92
C PHE A 178 -14.35 -5.44 -6.69
N GLY A 179 -14.38 -4.29 -7.37
CA GLY A 179 -15.49 -3.87 -8.22
C GLY A 179 -16.81 -3.67 -7.46
N ARG A 180 -16.72 -3.21 -6.20
CA ARG A 180 -17.91 -3.05 -5.33
C ARG A 180 -18.64 -1.73 -5.62
N TRP A 181 -18.96 -1.49 -6.90
CA TRP A 181 -19.43 -0.21 -7.40
C TRP A 181 -20.67 0.31 -6.71
N ARG A 182 -21.65 -0.54 -6.45
CA ARG A 182 -22.88 -0.13 -5.74
C ARG A 182 -22.59 0.22 -4.29
N GLU A 183 -21.77 -0.56 -3.59
CA GLU A 183 -21.36 -0.26 -2.22
C GLU A 183 -20.58 1.07 -2.14
N ILE A 184 -19.74 1.37 -3.14
CA ILE A 184 -19.06 2.67 -3.22
C ILE A 184 -20.05 3.83 -3.38
N VAL A 185 -21.06 3.69 -4.23
CA VAL A 185 -22.09 4.72 -4.44
C VAL A 185 -22.95 4.92 -3.20
N ASP A 186 -23.23 3.86 -2.46
CA ASP A 186 -24.03 3.87 -1.23
C ASP A 186 -23.21 4.28 0.01
N GLU A 187 -21.87 4.26 -0.05
CA GLU A 187 -20.99 4.67 1.07
C GLU A 187 -21.19 6.16 1.34
N PRO A 188 -21.55 6.57 2.56
CA PRO A 188 -21.75 7.98 2.88
C PRO A 188 -20.41 8.75 2.79
N PRO A 189 -20.43 10.01 2.37
CA PRO A 189 -19.26 10.85 2.39
C PRO A 189 -18.76 11.06 3.83
N PRO A 190 -17.46 11.31 4.02
CA PRO A 190 -16.91 11.70 5.32
C PRO A 190 -17.67 12.88 5.92
N ARG A 191 -17.95 12.82 7.23
CA ARG A 191 -18.81 13.82 7.92
C ARG A 191 -18.25 15.23 7.89
N ASP A 192 -16.91 15.34 8.03
CA ASP A 192 -16.20 16.62 8.07
C ASP A 192 -14.98 16.58 7.12
N PRO A 193 -15.07 17.26 5.97
CA PRO A 193 -13.97 17.31 5.00
C PRO A 193 -12.69 17.99 5.52
N GLU A 194 -12.76 18.77 6.60
CA GLU A 194 -11.57 19.42 7.18
C GLU A 194 -10.80 18.45 8.10
N ILE A 195 -11.47 17.49 8.69
CA ILE A 195 -10.85 16.40 9.47
C ILE A 195 -10.40 15.26 8.53
N TYR A 196 -11.29 14.85 7.62
CA TYR A 196 -11.12 13.68 6.74
C TYR A 196 -10.72 14.11 5.32
N ARG A 197 -9.60 14.83 5.17
CA ARG A 197 -9.18 15.42 3.89
C ARG A 197 -8.80 14.40 2.83
N ILE A 198 -7.95 13.43 3.21
CA ILE A 198 -7.52 12.34 2.31
C ILE A 198 -8.70 11.43 2.01
N SER A 199 -9.47 11.10 3.03
CA SER A 199 -10.66 10.25 2.91
C SER A 199 -11.72 10.88 2.01
N THR A 200 -11.90 12.20 2.04
CA THR A 200 -12.81 12.92 1.15
C THR A 200 -12.36 12.82 -0.30
N ALA A 201 -11.06 13.02 -0.57
CA ALA A 201 -10.52 12.84 -1.91
C ALA A 201 -10.69 11.37 -2.38
N MET A 202 -10.35 10.39 -1.54
CA MET A 202 -10.49 8.97 -1.87
C MET A 202 -11.94 8.54 -2.07
N HIS A 203 -12.88 9.13 -1.35
CA HIS A 203 -14.31 8.92 -1.57
C HIS A 203 -14.74 9.37 -2.97
N HIS A 204 -14.36 10.58 -3.38
CA HIS A 204 -14.69 11.10 -4.71
C HIS A 204 -13.97 10.34 -5.83
N TYR A 205 -12.72 9.91 -5.61
CA TYR A 205 -12.00 9.03 -6.52
C TYR A 205 -12.79 7.73 -6.79
N ALA A 206 -13.14 7.02 -5.73
CA ALA A 206 -13.83 5.74 -5.86
C ALA A 206 -15.23 5.90 -6.48
N ARG A 207 -15.99 6.92 -6.07
CA ARG A 207 -17.31 7.20 -6.63
C ARG A 207 -17.24 7.60 -8.10
N GLY A 208 -16.23 8.35 -8.51
CA GLY A 208 -16.06 8.74 -9.91
C GLY A 208 -15.89 7.51 -10.82
N ILE A 209 -15.05 6.56 -10.41
CA ILE A 209 -14.87 5.28 -11.13
C ILE A 209 -16.19 4.47 -11.10
N ALA A 210 -16.81 4.35 -9.93
CA ALA A 210 -18.05 3.59 -9.78
C ALA A 210 -19.17 4.15 -10.66
N CYS A 211 -19.36 5.48 -10.69
CA CYS A 211 -20.36 6.13 -11.55
C CYS A 211 -20.08 5.91 -13.03
N ALA A 212 -18.79 5.99 -13.45
CA ALA A 212 -18.41 5.73 -14.83
C ALA A 212 -18.72 4.28 -15.22
N THR A 213 -18.35 3.32 -14.40
CA THR A 213 -18.62 1.89 -14.61
C THR A 213 -20.12 1.57 -14.65
N LEU A 214 -20.91 2.26 -13.81
CA LEU A 214 -22.37 2.12 -13.76
C LEU A 214 -23.10 2.93 -14.85
N GLN A 215 -22.37 3.49 -15.81
CA GLN A 215 -22.89 4.24 -16.96
C GLN A 215 -23.62 5.53 -16.59
N ASP A 216 -23.16 6.24 -15.52
CA ASP A 216 -23.61 7.60 -15.19
C ASP A 216 -22.45 8.61 -15.42
N PRO A 217 -22.21 9.03 -16.68
CA PRO A 217 -21.10 9.91 -17.01
C PRO A 217 -21.25 11.31 -16.37
N ALA A 218 -22.46 11.78 -16.13
CA ALA A 218 -22.69 13.08 -15.51
C ALA A 218 -22.32 13.06 -14.02
N ALA A 219 -22.63 11.99 -13.30
CA ALA A 219 -22.17 11.79 -11.94
C ALA A 219 -20.64 11.61 -11.89
N ALA A 220 -20.06 10.82 -12.79
CA ALA A 220 -18.61 10.64 -12.88
C ALA A 220 -17.88 11.98 -13.05
N ASP A 221 -18.36 12.88 -13.91
CA ASP A 221 -17.76 14.22 -14.06
C ASP A 221 -17.86 15.08 -12.80
N ARG A 222 -19.02 15.02 -12.11
CA ARG A 222 -19.17 15.73 -10.83
C ARG A 222 -18.17 15.23 -9.80
N GLU A 223 -17.99 13.92 -9.69
CA GLU A 223 -17.03 13.32 -8.76
C GLU A 223 -15.58 13.66 -9.12
N ARG A 224 -15.22 13.72 -10.43
CA ARG A 224 -13.91 14.21 -10.88
C ARG A 224 -13.62 15.65 -10.43
N MET A 225 -14.59 16.54 -10.53
CA MET A 225 -14.44 17.92 -10.05
C MET A 225 -14.30 17.97 -8.53
N LEU A 226 -15.15 17.25 -7.79
CA LEU A 226 -15.10 17.18 -6.34
C LEU A 226 -13.79 16.56 -5.82
N PHE A 227 -13.26 15.56 -6.51
CA PHE A 227 -11.93 15.01 -6.23
C PHE A 227 -10.84 16.08 -6.32
N ARG A 228 -10.80 16.83 -7.43
CA ARG A 228 -9.82 17.89 -7.63
C ARG A 228 -9.94 19.00 -6.58
N ASP A 229 -11.17 19.38 -6.25
CA ASP A 229 -11.44 20.37 -5.20
C ASP A 229 -10.98 19.85 -3.82
N ALA A 230 -11.21 18.59 -3.50
CA ALA A 230 -10.74 17.98 -2.27
C ALA A 230 -9.21 17.95 -2.21
N VAL A 231 -8.53 17.55 -3.28
CA VAL A 231 -7.06 17.56 -3.36
C VAL A 231 -6.49 18.97 -3.23
N ALA A 232 -7.13 19.97 -3.82
CA ALA A 232 -6.69 21.36 -3.73
C ALA A 232 -6.73 21.94 -2.30
N ARG A 233 -7.60 21.41 -1.42
CA ARG A 233 -7.69 21.81 0.01
C ARG A 233 -6.61 21.17 0.88
N ILE A 234 -5.98 20.08 0.44
CA ILE A 234 -4.91 19.43 1.20
C ILE A 234 -3.66 20.32 1.18
N PRO A 235 -3.00 20.59 2.31
CA PRO A 235 -1.75 21.36 2.34
C PRO A 235 -0.69 20.76 1.38
N ALA A 236 0.01 21.60 0.66
CA ALA A 236 0.95 21.16 -0.37
C ALA A 236 2.16 20.39 0.19
N ASP A 237 2.52 20.64 1.44
CA ASP A 237 3.62 20.04 2.19
C ASP A 237 3.20 18.86 3.05
N LEU A 238 1.89 18.52 3.07
CA LEU A 238 1.37 17.41 3.86
C LEU A 238 1.93 16.08 3.35
N LYS A 239 2.52 15.31 4.25
CA LYS A 239 3.06 13.97 3.95
C LYS A 239 2.30 12.89 4.70
N PHE A 240 2.00 11.83 3.99
CA PHE A 240 1.64 10.54 4.56
C PHE A 240 2.75 9.55 4.23
N LEU A 241 3.32 8.91 5.26
CA LEU A 241 4.55 8.14 5.12
C LEU A 241 5.69 8.98 4.48
N SER A 242 6.34 8.49 3.45
CA SER A 242 7.46 9.17 2.79
C SER A 242 7.07 10.05 1.61
N ASN A 243 5.77 10.08 1.24
CA ASN A 243 5.29 10.82 0.07
C ASN A 243 4.42 12.02 0.44
N LEU A 244 4.45 13.04 -0.42
CA LEU A 244 3.45 14.10 -0.36
C LEU A 244 2.07 13.51 -0.69
N VAL A 245 1.07 13.82 0.13
CA VAL A 245 -0.31 13.34 -0.09
C VAL A 245 -0.82 13.73 -1.48
N ARG A 246 -0.56 14.98 -1.92
CA ARG A 246 -0.94 15.42 -3.26
C ARG A 246 -0.25 14.65 -4.38
N ALA A 247 0.99 14.18 -4.18
CA ALA A 247 1.69 13.37 -5.17
C ALA A 247 1.06 11.96 -5.28
N THR A 248 0.72 11.36 -4.14
CA THR A 248 0.01 10.06 -4.11
C THR A 248 -1.38 10.19 -4.74
N LEU A 249 -2.16 11.21 -4.38
CA LEU A 249 -3.47 11.46 -4.98
C LEU A 249 -3.39 11.86 -6.46
N GLY A 250 -2.26 12.37 -6.93
CA GLY A 250 -2.00 12.59 -8.36
C GLY A 250 -1.99 11.29 -9.17
N VAL A 251 -1.60 10.16 -8.58
CA VAL A 251 -1.79 8.84 -9.19
C VAL A 251 -3.29 8.56 -9.34
N GLY A 252 -4.05 8.79 -8.26
CA GLY A 252 -5.51 8.65 -8.26
C GLY A 252 -6.22 9.52 -9.28
N GLU A 253 -5.76 10.76 -9.48
CA GLU A 253 -6.31 11.64 -10.50
C GLU A 253 -6.17 11.03 -11.90
N ALA A 254 -4.97 10.58 -12.24
CA ALA A 254 -4.71 9.99 -13.54
C ALA A 254 -5.46 8.66 -13.73
N MET A 255 -5.58 7.84 -12.67
CA MET A 255 -6.40 6.63 -12.69
C MET A 255 -7.88 6.96 -12.93
N LEU A 256 -8.44 7.93 -12.18
CA LEU A 256 -9.83 8.35 -12.32
C LEU A 256 -10.12 8.88 -13.72
N ASP A 257 -9.26 9.74 -14.25
CA ASP A 257 -9.41 10.25 -15.62
C ASP A 257 -9.37 9.12 -16.64
N GLY A 258 -8.45 8.17 -16.49
CA GLY A 258 -8.32 7.01 -17.37
C GLY A 258 -9.57 6.13 -17.37
N GLU A 259 -10.06 5.76 -16.20
CA GLU A 259 -11.26 4.92 -16.07
C GLU A 259 -12.52 5.62 -16.61
N VAL A 260 -12.68 6.92 -16.34
CA VAL A 260 -13.84 7.67 -16.85
C VAL A 260 -13.81 7.75 -18.37
N GLU A 261 -12.65 8.06 -18.97
CA GLU A 261 -12.54 8.12 -20.44
C GLU A 261 -12.70 6.73 -21.08
N TYR A 262 -12.23 5.67 -20.43
CA TYR A 262 -12.43 4.30 -20.89
C TYR A 262 -13.92 3.94 -20.99
N HIS A 263 -14.68 4.20 -19.94
CA HIS A 263 -16.13 3.91 -19.93
C HIS A 263 -16.96 4.81 -20.87
N ARG A 264 -16.36 5.88 -21.39
CA ARG A 264 -16.92 6.72 -22.47
C ARG A 264 -16.61 6.20 -23.87
N GLY A 265 -15.76 5.19 -23.98
CA GLY A 265 -15.25 4.70 -25.27
C GLY A 265 -14.08 5.49 -25.84
N ASN A 266 -13.51 6.45 -25.09
CA ASN A 266 -12.35 7.24 -25.47
C ASN A 266 -11.03 6.50 -25.14
N HIS A 267 -10.86 5.29 -25.68
CA HIS A 267 -9.85 4.33 -25.24
C HIS A 267 -8.42 4.87 -25.34
N GLU A 268 -8.05 5.56 -26.44
CA GLU A 268 -6.70 6.14 -26.60
C GLU A 268 -6.39 7.18 -25.52
N GLN A 269 -7.37 8.02 -25.19
CA GLN A 269 -7.22 9.01 -24.11
C GLN A 269 -7.15 8.32 -22.75
N ALA A 270 -7.96 7.29 -22.53
CA ALA A 270 -7.93 6.47 -21.33
C ALA A 270 -6.55 5.87 -21.07
N TYR A 271 -5.97 5.24 -22.10
CA TYR A 271 -4.62 4.65 -21.99
C TYR A 271 -3.54 5.71 -21.75
N ALA A 272 -3.67 6.91 -22.35
CA ALA A 272 -2.74 8.01 -22.07
C ALA A 272 -2.76 8.39 -20.57
N HIS A 273 -3.94 8.53 -19.98
CA HIS A 273 -4.09 8.81 -18.55
C HIS A 273 -3.58 7.67 -17.66
N LEU A 274 -3.85 6.41 -18.02
CA LEU A 274 -3.38 5.27 -17.26
C LEU A 274 -1.86 5.10 -17.32
N ARG A 275 -1.22 5.39 -18.46
CA ARG A 275 0.25 5.44 -18.57
C ARG A 275 0.83 6.56 -17.72
N GLU A 276 0.16 7.72 -17.66
CA GLU A 276 0.53 8.80 -16.74
C GLU A 276 0.39 8.37 -15.27
N ALA A 277 -0.65 7.61 -14.90
CA ALA A 277 -0.78 7.04 -13.56
C ALA A 277 0.40 6.13 -13.21
N VAL A 278 0.81 5.25 -14.14
CA VAL A 278 2.00 4.40 -13.99
C VAL A 278 3.26 5.25 -13.80
N HIS A 279 3.44 6.31 -14.60
CA HIS A 279 4.59 7.20 -14.47
C HIS A 279 4.64 7.92 -13.12
N ARG A 280 3.50 8.43 -12.65
CA ARG A 280 3.38 9.09 -11.33
C ARG A 280 3.65 8.13 -10.19
N ASP A 281 3.09 6.92 -10.23
CA ASP A 281 3.34 5.89 -9.23
C ASP A 281 4.82 5.49 -9.17
N ASP A 282 5.46 5.27 -10.33
CA ASP A 282 6.89 5.00 -10.44
C ASP A 282 7.77 6.12 -9.85
N SER A 283 7.25 7.32 -9.74
CA SER A 283 7.94 8.49 -9.21
C SER A 283 7.82 8.62 -7.69
N LEU A 284 6.89 7.92 -7.05
CA LEU A 284 6.69 7.95 -5.60
C LEU A 284 7.89 7.34 -4.85
N ASN A 285 8.11 7.80 -3.62
CA ASN A 285 9.04 7.16 -2.71
C ASN A 285 8.49 5.82 -2.22
N TYR A 286 9.40 4.88 -1.96
CA TYR A 286 9.03 3.62 -1.34
C TYR A 286 8.30 3.84 -0.01
N THR A 287 7.27 3.07 0.22
CA THR A 287 6.52 2.95 1.47
C THR A 287 6.08 1.49 1.66
N GLU A 288 5.63 1.15 2.83
CA GLU A 288 5.33 -0.20 3.30
C GLU A 288 3.88 -0.31 3.79
N PRO A 289 2.97 -0.83 2.96
CA PRO A 289 3.04 -1.13 1.53
C PRO A 289 3.06 0.15 0.68
N TRP A 290 2.97 0.03 -0.67
CA TRP A 290 3.04 1.17 -1.58
C TRP A 290 2.00 2.24 -1.27
N SER A 291 2.39 3.52 -1.43
CA SER A 291 1.51 4.66 -1.15
C SER A 291 0.21 4.64 -1.95
N TRP A 292 0.27 4.23 -3.21
CA TRP A 292 -0.91 3.93 -4.00
C TRP A 292 -1.11 2.42 -4.01
N MET A 293 -2.13 1.95 -3.28
CA MET A 293 -2.35 0.54 -2.97
C MET A 293 -2.66 -0.35 -4.19
N HIS A 294 -3.18 0.26 -5.24
CA HIS A 294 -3.43 -0.42 -6.52
C HIS A 294 -2.29 -0.16 -7.47
N PRO A 295 -1.59 -1.18 -7.97
CA PRO A 295 -0.66 -0.98 -9.05
C PRO A 295 -1.41 -0.46 -10.29
N PRO A 296 -1.12 0.79 -10.78
CA PRO A 296 -1.79 1.31 -11.97
C PRO A 296 -1.58 0.42 -13.20
N ARG A 297 -0.45 -0.32 -13.24
CA ARG A 297 -0.17 -1.31 -14.28
C ARG A 297 -1.23 -2.40 -14.38
N HIS A 298 -1.83 -2.82 -13.25
CA HIS A 298 -2.88 -3.83 -13.27
C HIS A 298 -4.13 -3.34 -14.00
N ALA A 299 -4.57 -2.10 -13.73
CA ALA A 299 -5.70 -1.51 -14.42
C ALA A 299 -5.40 -1.28 -15.91
N LEU A 300 -4.25 -0.66 -16.22
CA LEU A 300 -3.84 -0.43 -17.61
C LEU A 300 -3.80 -1.73 -18.42
N ALA A 301 -3.14 -2.77 -17.90
CA ALA A 301 -3.01 -4.03 -18.64
C ALA A 301 -4.35 -4.76 -18.77
N ALA A 302 -5.21 -4.74 -17.75
CA ALA A 302 -6.53 -5.36 -17.81
C ALA A 302 -7.41 -4.69 -18.89
N LEU A 303 -7.45 -3.36 -18.93
CA LEU A 303 -8.25 -2.62 -19.91
C LEU A 303 -7.68 -2.73 -21.34
N LEU A 304 -6.35 -2.81 -21.49
CA LEU A 304 -5.72 -3.13 -22.78
C LEU A 304 -6.10 -4.53 -23.26
N MET A 305 -6.11 -5.53 -22.36
CA MET A 305 -6.54 -6.90 -22.71
C MET A 305 -7.99 -6.95 -23.13
N GLU A 306 -8.88 -6.23 -22.46
CA GLU A 306 -10.30 -6.18 -22.79
C GLU A 306 -10.55 -5.67 -24.21
N GLN A 307 -9.73 -4.75 -24.69
CA GLN A 307 -9.82 -4.20 -26.05
C GLN A 307 -8.92 -4.94 -27.06
N GLY A 308 -8.29 -6.05 -26.69
CA GLY A 308 -7.49 -6.89 -27.58
C GLY A 308 -6.06 -6.39 -27.83
N HIS A 309 -5.55 -5.42 -27.07
CA HIS A 309 -4.17 -4.93 -27.16
C HIS A 309 -3.20 -5.86 -26.40
N LEU A 310 -3.21 -7.14 -26.73
CA LEU A 310 -2.54 -8.20 -25.95
C LEU A 310 -1.03 -8.03 -25.83
N ALA A 311 -0.35 -7.57 -26.89
CA ALA A 311 1.11 -7.41 -26.87
C ALA A 311 1.56 -6.29 -25.91
N GLU A 312 0.80 -5.18 -25.86
CA GLU A 312 1.09 -4.11 -24.90
C GLU A 312 0.75 -4.53 -23.47
N ALA A 313 -0.38 -5.20 -23.28
CA ALA A 313 -0.78 -5.72 -21.97
C ALA A 313 0.28 -6.70 -21.40
N GLU A 314 0.80 -7.62 -22.21
CA GLU A 314 1.90 -8.51 -21.82
C GLU A 314 3.14 -7.70 -21.42
N THR A 315 3.49 -6.67 -22.17
CA THR A 315 4.63 -5.80 -21.82
C THR A 315 4.43 -5.12 -20.47
N VAL A 316 3.24 -4.58 -20.21
CA VAL A 316 2.91 -3.92 -18.95
C VAL A 316 3.01 -4.89 -17.75
N TYR A 317 2.47 -6.11 -17.89
CA TYR A 317 2.58 -7.13 -16.84
C TYR A 317 4.02 -7.62 -16.65
N ARG A 318 4.81 -7.77 -17.72
CA ARG A 318 6.23 -8.12 -17.60
C ARG A 318 7.04 -7.04 -16.88
N ASP A 319 6.74 -5.77 -17.18
CA ASP A 319 7.34 -4.64 -16.46
C ASP A 319 7.00 -4.67 -14.97
N ASP A 320 5.75 -5.00 -14.64
CA ASP A 320 5.28 -5.12 -13.27
C ASP A 320 5.99 -6.23 -12.49
N LEU A 321 6.19 -7.36 -13.12
CA LEU A 321 6.88 -8.52 -12.58
C LEU A 321 8.43 -8.38 -12.56
N GLY A 322 8.98 -7.26 -13.05
CA GLY A 322 10.43 -7.09 -13.15
C GLY A 322 11.10 -7.89 -14.27
N LEU A 323 10.34 -8.55 -15.15
CA LEU A 323 10.86 -9.41 -16.23
C LEU A 323 11.46 -8.62 -17.40
N SER A 324 11.32 -7.31 -17.45
CA SER A 324 11.89 -6.42 -18.46
C SER A 324 13.22 -5.77 -18.04
N GLY A 325 13.83 -6.23 -16.96
CA GLY A 325 15.07 -5.66 -16.41
C GLY A 325 14.87 -4.37 -15.59
N ARG A 326 13.65 -3.97 -15.32
CA ARG A 326 13.33 -2.88 -14.38
C ARG A 326 13.34 -3.40 -12.95
N VAL A 327 13.66 -2.51 -12.01
CA VAL A 327 13.45 -2.82 -10.59
C VAL A 327 11.97 -3.02 -10.35
N GLN A 328 11.63 -4.14 -9.76
CA GLN A 328 10.27 -4.51 -9.44
C GLN A 328 9.62 -3.47 -8.52
N ARG A 329 8.48 -2.97 -8.94
CA ARG A 329 7.69 -1.97 -8.19
C ARG A 329 6.46 -2.59 -7.53
N CYS A 330 5.93 -3.60 -8.18
CA CYS A 330 4.86 -4.37 -7.65
C CYS A 330 5.38 -5.61 -6.98
N THR A 331 5.14 -6.16 -6.22
CA THR A 331 5.10 -7.18 -5.22
C THR A 331 5.39 -8.58 -5.66
N GLN A 332 5.77 -8.82 -6.91
CA GLN A 332 6.05 -10.18 -7.36
C GLN A 332 7.50 -10.36 -7.76
N HIS A 333 8.16 -11.30 -7.10
CA HIS A 333 9.46 -11.79 -7.55
C HIS A 333 9.29 -12.63 -8.82
N PRO A 334 10.15 -12.50 -9.85
CA PRO A 334 10.03 -13.24 -11.11
C PRO A 334 9.90 -14.76 -10.96
N ASP A 335 10.50 -15.32 -9.92
CA ASP A 335 10.46 -16.76 -9.65
C ASP A 335 9.15 -17.24 -9.00
N ASN A 336 8.28 -16.32 -8.58
CA ASN A 336 6.99 -16.62 -7.96
C ASN A 336 5.82 -16.37 -8.92
N VAL A 337 6.03 -16.60 -10.18
CA VAL A 337 4.97 -16.47 -11.20
C VAL A 337 3.94 -17.57 -10.99
N TRP A 338 2.70 -17.19 -10.99
CA TRP A 338 1.48 -18.00 -10.87
C TRP A 338 1.46 -19.26 -11.74
#